data_2d48d18cc906d2ad867af3011ebba8ab
#
_entry.id   2d48d18cc906d2ad867af3011ebba8ab
#
_cell.length_a   1.000
_cell.length_b   1.000
_cell.length_c   1.000
_cell.angle_alpha   90.00
_cell.angle_beta   90.00
_cell.angle_gamma   90.00
#
_symmetry.space_group_name_H-M   'P 1'
#
loop_
_entity.id
_entity.type
_entity.pdbx_description
1 polymer ?
#
loop_
_entity_poly.entity_id
_entity_poly.type
_entity_poly.pdbx_seq_one_letter_code
_entity_poly.pdbx_strand_id
1 'polypeptide(L)'
;MSPHDAPVILAWARSPVAPVGGALRELAAHELGAPVLQALLARAGLPARAVDAVVLGNALGAGGNPARMLALAAGLPERCAAHSVDTQCCSGLDSVALAAGLLMSGQADIVVAGGAEAWSRAPIRQTRPRHAGELPVTYDRPAFAPDPARDPDLLQSAADHALAHGITRAVQEAHAMHSHALALAHRDRLAQEIVPLAGLDHDAYPRAFNPARVARMPVVAEADGAVDAHARQRHALSTPTISPKADGAALVLLATPQACARLGLQPRARWVASASLGHAPETPLVAAALAAQQVLERGAAALQLPCLTAEELQAVELHDAFAVQALAFAETLGLPLQQLNTGGGGLARGHPIGASGAVALVRMLSDLHRTPAAHRPALGLAAIAGAGGIGAACLVQAL
;
A
#
# COMPACT_ATOMS: atom_id res chain seq x y z
N MET A 1 25.17 -10.12 4.08
CA MET A 1 24.65 -10.85 2.90
C MET A 1 25.28 -10.22 1.67
N SER A 2 25.79 -11.03 0.75
CA SER A 2 26.32 -10.49 -0.50
C SER A 2 25.18 -9.82 -1.29
N PRO A 3 25.39 -8.68 -1.97
CA PRO A 3 24.41 -8.10 -2.87
C PRO A 3 23.91 -9.08 -3.95
N HIS A 4 24.69 -10.13 -4.23
CA HIS A 4 24.33 -11.19 -5.19
C HIS A 4 23.30 -12.19 -4.66
N ASP A 5 23.04 -12.23 -3.34
CA ASP A 5 22.11 -13.17 -2.72
C ASP A 5 20.74 -12.52 -2.40
N ALA A 6 20.59 -11.23 -2.67
CA ALA A 6 19.36 -10.51 -2.40
C ALA A 6 18.21 -11.02 -3.29
N PRO A 7 16.97 -11.19 -2.74
CA PRO A 7 15.82 -11.59 -3.52
C PRO A 7 15.56 -10.66 -4.71
N VAL A 8 15.08 -11.22 -5.80
CA VAL A 8 14.77 -10.49 -7.02
C VAL A 8 13.28 -10.53 -7.32
N ILE A 9 12.78 -9.48 -7.98
CA ILE A 9 11.39 -9.35 -8.42
C ILE A 9 11.36 -9.64 -9.93
N LEU A 10 10.51 -10.59 -10.32
CA LEU A 10 10.35 -11.05 -11.70
C LEU A 10 9.18 -10.37 -12.41
N ALA A 11 8.09 -10.16 -11.69
CA ALA A 11 6.88 -9.57 -12.24
C ALA A 11 6.05 -8.90 -11.14
N TRP A 12 5.20 -7.96 -11.55
CA TRP A 12 4.22 -7.28 -10.71
C TRP A 12 2.96 -6.99 -11.50
N ALA A 13 1.83 -6.97 -10.80
CA ALA A 13 0.53 -6.62 -11.35
C ALA A 13 -0.45 -6.28 -10.22
N ARG A 14 -1.54 -5.62 -10.57
CA ARG A 14 -2.67 -5.36 -9.68
C ARG A 14 -4.00 -5.46 -10.42
N SER A 15 -5.08 -5.61 -9.68
CA SER A 15 -6.42 -5.36 -10.19
C SER A 15 -6.66 -3.85 -10.38
N PRO A 16 -7.73 -3.45 -11.04
CA PRO A 16 -8.32 -2.13 -10.81
C PRO A 16 -8.62 -1.98 -9.31
N VAL A 17 -8.64 -0.73 -8.82
CA VAL A 17 -9.16 -0.39 -7.50
C VAL A 17 -10.50 0.32 -7.68
N ALA A 18 -11.52 -0.11 -6.94
CA ALA A 18 -12.83 0.50 -6.98
C ALA A 18 -13.34 0.79 -5.56
N PRO A 19 -14.02 1.92 -5.32
CA PRO A 19 -14.62 2.23 -4.03
C PRO A 19 -15.60 1.13 -3.59
N VAL A 20 -15.76 0.99 -2.28
CA VAL A 20 -16.74 0.08 -1.67
C VAL A 20 -18.12 0.28 -2.28
N GLY A 21 -18.81 -0.84 -2.58
CA GLY A 21 -20.11 -0.82 -3.27
C GLY A 21 -20.01 -0.56 -4.78
N GLY A 22 -18.81 -0.37 -5.33
CA GLY A 22 -18.56 -0.14 -6.75
C GLY A 22 -18.58 -1.40 -7.61
N ALA A 23 -17.90 -1.36 -8.76
CA ALA A 23 -17.94 -2.44 -9.75
C ALA A 23 -17.34 -3.77 -9.27
N LEU A 24 -16.46 -3.75 -8.25
CA LEU A 24 -15.83 -4.94 -7.68
C LEU A 24 -16.59 -5.53 -6.48
N ARG A 25 -17.70 -4.95 -6.06
CA ARG A 25 -18.42 -5.25 -4.80
C ARG A 25 -18.84 -6.71 -4.61
N GLU A 26 -19.01 -7.47 -5.68
CA GLU A 26 -19.44 -8.87 -5.61
C GLU A 26 -18.27 -9.85 -5.40
N LEU A 27 -17.02 -9.37 -5.56
CA LEU A 27 -15.83 -10.20 -5.52
C LEU A 27 -15.24 -10.27 -4.12
N ALA A 28 -14.92 -11.48 -3.67
CA ALA A 28 -14.16 -11.73 -2.46
C ALA A 28 -12.66 -11.46 -2.70
N ALA A 29 -11.87 -11.32 -1.64
CA ALA A 29 -10.44 -11.00 -1.74
C ALA A 29 -9.66 -11.99 -2.61
N HIS A 30 -9.94 -13.30 -2.53
CA HIS A 30 -9.28 -14.31 -3.36
C HIS A 30 -9.71 -14.23 -4.84
N GLU A 31 -10.94 -13.81 -5.13
CA GLU A 31 -11.44 -13.61 -6.49
C GLU A 31 -10.85 -12.35 -7.14
N LEU A 32 -10.54 -11.32 -6.34
CA LEU A 32 -9.79 -10.15 -6.79
C LEU A 32 -8.33 -10.49 -7.12
N GLY A 33 -7.71 -11.33 -6.31
CA GLY A 33 -6.27 -11.63 -6.41
C GLY A 33 -5.93 -12.76 -7.37
N ALA A 34 -6.79 -13.77 -7.57
CA ALA A 34 -6.47 -14.96 -8.39
C ALA A 34 -6.12 -14.61 -9.85
N PRO A 35 -6.88 -13.76 -10.56
CA PRO A 35 -6.50 -13.32 -11.91
C PRO A 35 -5.17 -12.57 -11.95
N VAL A 36 -4.88 -11.76 -10.90
CA VAL A 36 -3.61 -11.05 -10.79
C VAL A 36 -2.45 -12.02 -10.63
N LEU A 37 -2.59 -13.05 -9.79
CA LEU A 37 -1.58 -14.09 -9.61
C LEU A 37 -1.33 -14.85 -10.92
N GLN A 38 -2.38 -15.26 -11.61
CA GLN A 38 -2.28 -15.94 -12.90
C GLN A 38 -1.55 -15.08 -13.94
N ALA A 39 -1.86 -13.78 -13.99
CA ALA A 39 -1.17 -12.85 -14.88
C ALA A 39 0.31 -12.69 -14.53
N LEU A 40 0.69 -12.69 -13.24
CA LEU A 40 2.10 -12.68 -12.81
C LEU A 40 2.86 -13.88 -13.35
N LEU A 41 2.30 -15.07 -13.18
CA LEU A 41 2.92 -16.32 -13.66
C LEU A 41 3.07 -16.31 -15.19
N ALA A 42 2.06 -15.85 -15.89
CA ALA A 42 2.10 -15.72 -17.35
C ALA A 42 3.18 -14.71 -17.80
N ARG A 43 3.26 -13.52 -17.14
CA ARG A 43 4.27 -12.50 -17.44
C ARG A 43 5.72 -13.00 -17.20
N ALA A 44 5.90 -13.87 -16.22
CA ALA A 44 7.21 -14.46 -15.89
C ALA A 44 7.52 -15.75 -16.69
N GLY A 45 6.56 -16.28 -17.45
CA GLY A 45 6.71 -17.58 -18.11
C GLY A 45 6.85 -18.74 -17.11
N LEU A 46 6.30 -18.62 -15.91
CA LEU A 46 6.48 -19.56 -14.81
C LEU A 46 5.26 -20.45 -14.63
N PRO A 47 5.41 -21.79 -14.59
CA PRO A 47 4.29 -22.68 -14.32
C PRO A 47 3.86 -22.60 -12.84
N ALA A 48 2.57 -22.73 -12.55
CA ALA A 48 2.01 -22.67 -11.21
C ALA A 48 2.70 -23.63 -10.22
N ARG A 49 3.13 -24.81 -10.68
CA ARG A 49 3.85 -25.80 -9.85
C ARG A 49 5.19 -25.35 -9.32
N ALA A 50 5.76 -24.25 -9.83
CA ALA A 50 7.06 -23.74 -9.39
C ALA A 50 6.94 -22.81 -8.17
N VAL A 51 5.73 -22.37 -7.80
CA VAL A 51 5.52 -21.49 -6.64
C VAL A 51 5.56 -22.31 -5.35
N ASP A 52 6.41 -21.90 -4.42
CA ASP A 52 6.59 -22.56 -3.11
C ASP A 52 5.64 -22.00 -2.05
N ALA A 53 5.43 -20.67 -2.06
CA ALA A 53 4.61 -20.01 -1.05
C ALA A 53 3.85 -18.80 -1.60
N VAL A 54 2.73 -18.47 -0.93
CA VAL A 54 1.98 -17.21 -1.05
C VAL A 54 2.00 -16.51 0.29
N VAL A 55 2.40 -15.23 0.32
CA VAL A 55 2.31 -14.37 1.51
C VAL A 55 1.39 -13.20 1.17
N LEU A 56 0.24 -13.11 1.82
CA LEU A 56 -0.83 -12.18 1.44
C LEU A 56 -1.26 -11.29 2.59
N GLY A 57 -1.20 -10.00 2.38
CA GLY A 57 -1.81 -8.99 3.25
C GLY A 57 -3.33 -8.98 3.12
N ASN A 58 -4.02 -9.10 4.25
CA ASN A 58 -5.47 -8.96 4.37
C ASN A 58 -5.80 -8.58 5.82
N ALA A 59 -6.44 -7.43 6.02
CA ALA A 59 -6.70 -6.86 7.35
C ALA A 59 -8.15 -6.99 7.81
N LEU A 60 -9.09 -7.25 6.90
CA LEU A 60 -10.51 -7.33 7.26
C LEU A 60 -10.96 -8.75 7.61
N GLY A 61 -10.16 -9.76 7.25
CA GLY A 61 -10.48 -11.16 7.46
C GLY A 61 -11.53 -11.67 6.46
N ALA A 62 -11.09 -12.32 5.39
CA ALA A 62 -11.96 -12.77 4.30
C ALA A 62 -12.09 -14.31 4.28
N GLY A 63 -12.42 -14.90 5.40
CA GLY A 63 -12.55 -16.35 5.55
C GLY A 63 -11.40 -16.97 6.35
N GLY A 64 -11.16 -18.29 6.23
CA GLY A 64 -10.22 -19.03 7.04
C GLY A 64 -8.78 -18.57 6.92
N ASN A 65 -8.21 -18.67 5.73
CA ASN A 65 -6.87 -18.17 5.41
C ASN A 65 -6.92 -17.52 4.02
N PRO A 66 -6.99 -16.21 3.90
CA PRO A 66 -7.09 -15.51 2.62
C PRO A 66 -5.97 -15.86 1.63
N ALA A 67 -4.73 -16.05 2.09
CA ALA A 67 -3.62 -16.48 1.23
C ALA A 67 -3.85 -17.89 0.67
N ARG A 68 -4.38 -18.81 1.47
CA ARG A 68 -4.69 -20.17 1.02
C ARG A 68 -5.84 -20.17 0.04
N MET A 69 -6.88 -19.39 0.30
CA MET A 69 -8.00 -19.21 -0.62
C MET A 69 -7.53 -18.70 -1.98
N LEU A 70 -6.66 -17.68 -1.98
CA LEU A 70 -6.06 -17.13 -3.18
C LEU A 70 -5.23 -18.18 -3.93
N ALA A 71 -4.34 -18.90 -3.25
CA ALA A 71 -3.48 -19.90 -3.85
C ALA A 71 -4.28 -20.98 -4.57
N LEU A 72 -5.33 -21.50 -3.94
CA LEU A 72 -6.21 -22.52 -4.52
C LEU A 72 -7.04 -21.97 -5.69
N ALA A 73 -7.61 -20.76 -5.54
CA ALA A 73 -8.39 -20.12 -6.59
C ALA A 73 -7.56 -19.81 -7.84
N ALA A 74 -6.27 -19.50 -7.67
CA ALA A 74 -5.33 -19.26 -8.77
C ALA A 74 -4.79 -20.54 -9.42
N GLY A 75 -5.10 -21.73 -8.88
CA GLY A 75 -4.66 -23.03 -9.41
C GLY A 75 -3.22 -23.40 -8.99
N LEU A 76 -2.71 -22.85 -7.89
CA LEU A 76 -1.41 -23.28 -7.34
C LEU A 76 -1.57 -24.70 -6.74
N PRO A 77 -0.46 -25.48 -6.69
CA PRO A 77 -0.50 -26.83 -6.14
C PRO A 77 -0.85 -26.82 -4.64
N GLU A 78 -1.51 -27.89 -4.17
CA GLU A 78 -1.93 -28.02 -2.78
C GLU A 78 -0.77 -27.97 -1.76
N ARG A 79 0.44 -28.34 -2.19
CA ARG A 79 1.68 -28.24 -1.39
C ARG A 79 2.18 -26.82 -1.18
N CYS A 80 1.67 -25.84 -1.95
CA CYS A 80 2.06 -24.44 -1.82
C CYS A 80 1.73 -23.92 -0.42
N ALA A 81 2.71 -23.41 0.31
CA ALA A 81 2.51 -22.79 1.61
C ALA A 81 1.72 -21.47 1.45
N ALA A 82 0.94 -21.10 2.48
CA ALA A 82 0.12 -19.91 2.41
C ALA A 82 0.05 -19.20 3.77
N HIS A 83 0.47 -17.93 3.80
CA HIS A 83 0.55 -17.11 5.00
C HIS A 83 -0.28 -15.83 4.80
N SER A 84 -1.26 -15.60 5.66
CA SER A 84 -2.00 -14.33 5.72
C SER A 84 -1.38 -13.43 6.78
N VAL A 85 -1.18 -12.17 6.44
CA VAL A 85 -0.54 -11.16 7.27
C VAL A 85 -1.53 -10.03 7.54
N ASP A 86 -1.65 -9.64 8.79
CA ASP A 86 -2.39 -8.46 9.23
C ASP A 86 -1.45 -7.54 10.03
N THR A 87 -1.02 -6.48 9.40
CA THR A 87 -0.37 -5.29 9.96
C THR A 87 -1.15 -4.06 9.50
N GLN A 88 -2.48 -4.15 9.52
CA GLN A 88 -3.41 -3.13 9.07
C GLN A 88 -3.10 -2.68 7.61
N CYS A 89 -3.01 -1.38 7.36
CA CYS A 89 -2.72 -0.84 6.03
C CYS A 89 -1.35 -1.28 5.49
N CYS A 90 -0.39 -1.62 6.37
CA CYS A 90 0.95 -2.07 6.00
C CYS A 90 0.99 -3.51 5.49
N SER A 91 -0.06 -4.32 5.72
CA SER A 91 -0.09 -5.78 5.47
C SER A 91 0.46 -6.20 4.11
N GLY A 92 0.07 -5.49 3.05
CA GLY A 92 0.49 -5.83 1.69
C GLY A 92 1.99 -5.60 1.43
N LEU A 93 2.58 -4.57 2.04
CA LEU A 93 4.00 -4.29 1.91
C LEU A 93 4.83 -5.20 2.82
N ASP A 94 4.36 -5.41 4.06
CA ASP A 94 5.00 -6.32 5.01
C ASP A 94 4.97 -7.78 4.52
N SER A 95 3.92 -8.19 3.81
CA SER A 95 3.86 -9.50 3.15
C SER A 95 5.02 -9.70 2.17
N VAL A 96 5.40 -8.67 1.42
CA VAL A 96 6.54 -8.74 0.50
C VAL A 96 7.87 -8.78 1.27
N ALA A 97 7.99 -8.02 2.34
CA ALA A 97 9.18 -8.06 3.20
C ALA A 97 9.35 -9.45 3.88
N LEU A 98 8.25 -10.06 4.34
CA LEU A 98 8.26 -11.41 4.89
C LEU A 98 8.60 -12.46 3.83
N ALA A 99 8.06 -12.33 2.61
CA ALA A 99 8.42 -13.19 1.47
C ALA A 99 9.91 -13.11 1.14
N ALA A 100 10.49 -11.90 1.14
CA ALA A 100 11.93 -11.73 0.98
C ALA A 100 12.69 -12.47 2.10
N GLY A 101 12.21 -12.44 3.34
CA GLY A 101 12.75 -13.20 4.46
C GLY A 101 12.73 -14.73 4.24
N LEU A 102 11.62 -15.27 3.70
CA LEU A 102 11.51 -16.70 3.36
C LEU A 102 12.54 -17.12 2.29
N LEU A 103 12.75 -16.28 1.27
CA LEU A 103 13.74 -16.52 0.24
C LEU A 103 15.17 -16.47 0.81
N MET A 104 15.46 -15.45 1.63
CA MET A 104 16.78 -15.26 2.24
C MET A 104 17.15 -16.35 3.24
N SER A 105 16.18 -16.95 3.91
CA SER A 105 16.37 -18.06 4.86
C SER A 105 16.43 -19.44 4.18
N GLY A 106 16.23 -19.51 2.86
CA GLY A 106 16.22 -20.76 2.09
C GLY A 106 14.96 -21.62 2.34
N GLN A 107 13.90 -21.06 2.91
CA GLN A 107 12.63 -21.78 3.13
C GLN A 107 11.78 -21.86 1.86
N ALA A 108 12.04 -20.98 0.89
CA ALA A 108 11.38 -20.96 -0.41
C ALA A 108 12.35 -20.46 -1.47
N ASP A 109 12.13 -20.84 -2.72
CA ASP A 109 12.86 -20.36 -3.89
C ASP A 109 12.04 -19.34 -4.71
N ILE A 110 10.70 -19.50 -4.72
CA ILE A 110 9.76 -18.69 -5.51
C ILE A 110 8.53 -18.40 -4.67
N VAL A 111 8.25 -17.12 -4.45
CA VAL A 111 7.15 -16.65 -3.61
C VAL A 111 6.31 -15.61 -4.35
N VAL A 112 4.99 -15.74 -4.30
CA VAL A 112 4.06 -14.66 -4.64
C VAL A 112 3.69 -13.92 -3.38
N ALA A 113 3.83 -12.60 -3.36
CA ALA A 113 3.52 -11.79 -2.20
C ALA A 113 2.80 -10.49 -2.58
N GLY A 114 2.10 -9.91 -1.62
CA GLY A 114 1.36 -8.66 -1.79
C GLY A 114 0.10 -8.63 -0.94
N GLY A 115 -1.00 -8.10 -1.47
CA GLY A 115 -2.25 -8.00 -0.71
C GLY A 115 -3.50 -8.08 -1.57
N ALA A 116 -4.59 -8.50 -0.95
CA ALA A 116 -5.93 -8.47 -1.54
C ALA A 116 -6.95 -8.12 -0.46
N GLU A 117 -7.80 -7.15 -0.74
CA GLU A 117 -8.82 -6.70 0.20
C GLU A 117 -10.14 -6.42 -0.49
N ALA A 118 -11.22 -6.88 0.11
CA ALA A 118 -12.59 -6.68 -0.36
C ALA A 118 -13.42 -6.02 0.75
N TRP A 119 -13.37 -4.71 0.84
CA TRP A 119 -14.20 -3.94 1.79
C TRP A 119 -15.68 -4.22 1.61
N SER A 120 -16.12 -4.35 0.35
CA SER A 120 -17.51 -4.65 0.00
C SER A 120 -17.98 -6.02 0.49
N ARG A 121 -17.05 -6.94 0.75
CA ARG A 121 -17.31 -8.31 1.24
C ARG A 121 -16.73 -8.57 2.62
N ALA A 122 -16.34 -7.53 3.34
CA ALA A 122 -15.83 -7.65 4.70
C ALA A 122 -16.88 -8.30 5.63
N PRO A 123 -16.48 -9.18 6.54
CA PRO A 123 -17.39 -9.78 7.50
C PRO A 123 -17.96 -8.73 8.46
N ILE A 124 -19.22 -8.92 8.88
CA ILE A 124 -19.80 -8.15 9.98
C ILE A 124 -19.13 -8.58 11.27
N ARG A 125 -18.58 -7.63 12.02
CA ARG A 125 -17.86 -7.88 13.27
C ARG A 125 -18.74 -7.62 14.47
N GLN A 126 -18.71 -8.56 15.44
CA GLN A 126 -19.42 -8.42 16.69
C GLN A 126 -18.55 -8.89 17.86
N THR A 127 -18.65 -8.21 19.00
CA THR A 127 -18.03 -8.69 20.24
C THR A 127 -18.75 -9.95 20.71
N ARG A 128 -18.01 -10.94 21.20
CA ARG A 128 -18.60 -12.11 21.86
C ARG A 128 -19.07 -11.72 23.28
N PRO A 129 -20.32 -12.02 23.66
CA PRO A 129 -20.80 -11.80 25.02
C PRO A 129 -19.91 -12.49 26.05
N ARG A 130 -19.65 -11.84 27.19
CA ARG A 130 -18.82 -12.35 28.28
C ARG A 130 -19.63 -13.19 29.30
N HIS A 131 -20.95 -12.93 29.36
CA HIS A 131 -21.87 -13.63 30.27
C HIS A 131 -23.26 -13.75 29.67
N ALA A 132 -24.10 -14.62 30.26
CA ALA A 132 -25.49 -14.76 29.85
C ALA A 132 -26.27 -13.46 30.11
N GLY A 133 -27.01 -13.01 29.07
CA GLY A 133 -27.77 -11.76 29.08
C GLY A 133 -27.04 -10.55 28.48
N GLU A 134 -25.74 -10.61 28.24
CA GLU A 134 -25.04 -9.63 27.43
C GLU A 134 -25.32 -9.88 25.93
N LEU A 135 -25.61 -8.81 25.18
CA LEU A 135 -25.83 -8.90 23.73
C LEU A 135 -24.52 -8.60 22.99
N PRO A 136 -24.26 -9.28 21.83
CA PRO A 136 -23.13 -8.92 20.98
C PRO A 136 -23.28 -7.49 20.44
N VAL A 137 -22.21 -6.73 20.46
CA VAL A 137 -22.17 -5.35 19.94
C VAL A 137 -21.45 -5.36 18.58
N THR A 138 -22.13 -4.89 17.56
CA THR A 138 -21.54 -4.71 16.21
C THR A 138 -20.59 -3.51 16.22
N TYR A 139 -19.43 -3.67 15.57
CA TYR A 139 -18.44 -2.62 15.40
C TYR A 139 -17.83 -2.65 13.99
N ASP A 140 -17.59 -1.47 13.42
CA ASP A 140 -16.88 -1.32 12.13
C ASP A 140 -15.38 -1.09 12.35
N ARG A 141 -15.03 -0.30 13.37
CA ARG A 141 -13.66 0.03 13.74
C ARG A 141 -13.22 -0.86 14.92
N PRO A 142 -12.22 -1.72 14.75
CA PRO A 142 -11.58 -2.39 15.90
C PRO A 142 -10.71 -1.38 16.68
N ALA A 143 -10.39 -1.72 17.93
CA ALA A 143 -9.37 -1.00 18.67
C ALA A 143 -7.98 -1.28 18.04
N PHE A 144 -7.18 -0.23 17.91
CA PHE A 144 -5.80 -0.31 17.40
C PHE A 144 -4.76 -0.13 18.52
N ALA A 145 -5.17 0.34 19.70
CA ALA A 145 -4.37 0.37 20.91
C ALA A 145 -5.20 -0.17 22.08
N PRO A 146 -4.55 -0.81 23.07
CA PRO A 146 -5.28 -1.38 24.22
C PRO A 146 -5.82 -0.31 25.17
N ASP A 147 -5.19 0.87 25.22
CA ASP A 147 -5.64 2.03 25.98
C ASP A 147 -6.50 2.92 25.06
N PRO A 148 -7.81 3.10 25.35
CA PRO A 148 -8.67 3.96 24.54
C PRO A 148 -8.20 5.43 24.46
N ALA A 149 -7.49 5.93 25.47
CA ALA A 149 -6.94 7.28 25.45
C ALA A 149 -5.81 7.44 24.41
N ARG A 150 -5.22 6.32 23.99
CA ARG A 150 -4.15 6.24 23.00
C ARG A 150 -4.62 5.72 21.64
N ASP A 151 -5.93 5.59 21.44
CA ASP A 151 -6.56 5.06 20.21
C ASP A 151 -7.53 6.07 19.60
N PRO A 152 -7.07 7.25 19.17
CA PRO A 152 -7.93 8.26 18.56
C PRO A 152 -8.54 7.75 17.25
N ASP A 153 -9.62 8.37 16.82
CA ASP A 153 -10.11 8.22 15.45
C ASP A 153 -9.03 8.71 14.47
N LEU A 154 -8.84 7.97 13.37
CA LEU A 154 -7.77 8.27 12.41
C LEU A 154 -7.99 9.60 11.68
N LEU A 155 -9.25 9.98 11.44
CA LEU A 155 -9.60 11.29 10.87
C LEU A 155 -9.27 12.41 11.85
N GLN A 156 -9.57 12.19 13.14
CA GLN A 156 -9.24 13.13 14.21
C GLN A 156 -7.73 13.31 14.32
N SER A 157 -6.96 12.22 14.39
CA SER A 157 -5.51 12.27 14.43
C SER A 157 -4.92 13.04 13.24
N ALA A 158 -5.48 12.85 12.03
CA ALA A 158 -5.03 13.57 10.85
C ALA A 158 -5.38 15.08 10.89
N ALA A 159 -6.56 15.44 11.44
CA ALA A 159 -6.94 16.85 11.64
C ALA A 159 -6.08 17.54 12.68
N ASP A 160 -5.78 16.87 13.81
CA ASP A 160 -4.89 17.37 14.84
C ASP A 160 -3.47 17.61 14.31
N HIS A 161 -2.98 16.68 13.49
CA HIS A 161 -1.68 16.86 12.83
C HIS A 161 -1.71 18.07 11.86
N ALA A 162 -2.77 18.23 11.08
CA ALA A 162 -2.92 19.38 10.17
C ALA A 162 -2.88 20.71 10.92
N LEU A 163 -3.55 20.80 12.07
CA LEU A 163 -3.52 21.98 12.93
C LEU A 163 -2.11 22.23 13.51
N ALA A 164 -1.50 21.19 14.09
CA ALA A 164 -0.20 21.28 14.75
C ALA A 164 0.91 21.75 13.80
N HIS A 165 0.83 21.39 12.51
CA HIS A 165 1.81 21.72 11.48
C HIS A 165 1.35 22.84 10.53
N GLY A 166 0.25 23.53 10.82
CA GLY A 166 -0.24 24.65 10.01
C GLY A 166 -0.68 24.29 8.60
N ILE A 167 -0.97 22.99 8.33
CA ILE A 167 -1.42 22.50 7.01
C ILE A 167 -2.89 22.86 6.82
N THR A 168 -3.16 23.82 5.96
CA THR A 168 -4.54 24.30 5.78
C THR A 168 -5.37 23.34 4.92
N ARG A 169 -6.69 23.36 5.12
CA ARG A 169 -7.67 22.66 4.28
C ARG A 169 -7.46 22.95 2.79
N ALA A 170 -7.22 24.20 2.42
CA ALA A 170 -7.02 24.60 1.03
C ALA A 170 -5.80 23.91 0.40
N VAL A 171 -4.70 23.78 1.14
CA VAL A 171 -3.49 23.06 0.70
C VAL A 171 -3.77 21.57 0.55
N GLN A 172 -4.47 20.97 1.50
CA GLN A 172 -4.88 19.56 1.43
C GLN A 172 -5.79 19.28 0.21
N GLU A 173 -6.79 20.14 -0.01
CA GLU A 173 -7.71 20.03 -1.15
C GLU A 173 -6.99 20.21 -2.49
N ALA A 174 -6.04 21.14 -2.58
CA ALA A 174 -5.22 21.33 -3.78
C ALA A 174 -4.39 20.08 -4.09
N HIS A 175 -3.77 19.46 -3.08
CA HIS A 175 -3.02 18.21 -3.24
C HIS A 175 -3.93 17.07 -3.70
N ALA A 176 -5.11 16.91 -3.11
CA ALA A 176 -6.08 15.88 -3.50
C ALA A 176 -6.54 16.07 -4.96
N MET A 177 -6.86 17.29 -5.38
CA MET A 177 -7.24 17.60 -6.77
C MET A 177 -6.09 17.28 -7.73
N HIS A 178 -4.85 17.61 -7.36
CA HIS A 178 -3.66 17.29 -8.14
C HIS A 178 -3.46 15.77 -8.30
N SER A 179 -3.59 15.01 -7.21
CA SER A 179 -3.51 13.55 -7.22
C SER A 179 -4.50 12.92 -8.20
N HIS A 180 -5.76 13.36 -8.20
CA HIS A 180 -6.76 12.91 -9.16
C HIS A 180 -6.45 13.33 -10.60
N ALA A 181 -5.96 14.55 -10.81
CA ALA A 181 -5.56 15.03 -12.14
C ALA A 181 -4.41 14.20 -12.73
N LEU A 182 -3.41 13.84 -11.91
CA LEU A 182 -2.31 12.96 -12.32
C LEU A 182 -2.83 11.56 -12.69
N ALA A 183 -3.73 10.99 -11.89
CA ALA A 183 -4.31 9.67 -12.17
C ALA A 183 -5.07 9.64 -13.51
N LEU A 184 -5.81 10.70 -13.84
CA LEU A 184 -6.50 10.85 -15.11
C LEU A 184 -5.52 11.05 -16.27
N ALA A 185 -4.53 11.94 -16.11
CA ALA A 185 -3.55 12.24 -17.14
C ALA A 185 -2.68 11.03 -17.52
N HIS A 186 -2.49 10.10 -16.57
CA HIS A 186 -1.64 8.92 -16.73
C HIS A 186 -2.42 7.61 -16.83
N ARG A 187 -3.72 7.65 -17.13
CA ARG A 187 -4.59 6.46 -17.17
C ARG A 187 -4.03 5.33 -18.04
N ASP A 188 -3.58 5.63 -19.26
CA ASP A 188 -3.04 4.62 -20.19
C ASP A 188 -1.73 4.01 -19.66
N ARG A 189 -0.92 4.83 -19.01
CA ARG A 189 0.30 4.37 -18.32
C ARG A 189 -0.02 3.43 -17.17
N LEU A 190 -1.01 3.77 -16.37
CA LEU A 190 -1.47 2.98 -15.22
C LEU A 190 -2.13 1.66 -15.65
N ALA A 191 -2.80 1.63 -16.79
CA ALA A 191 -3.43 0.42 -17.32
C ALA A 191 -2.43 -0.71 -17.59
N GLN A 192 -1.14 -0.43 -17.84
CA GLN A 192 -0.12 -1.44 -18.12
C GLN A 192 0.17 -2.37 -16.93
N GLU A 193 -0.06 -1.92 -15.70
CA GLU A 193 0.11 -2.75 -14.49
C GLU A 193 -1.20 -3.43 -14.06
N ILE A 194 -2.33 -2.98 -14.60
CA ILE A 194 -3.66 -3.47 -14.26
C ILE A 194 -3.99 -4.76 -15.06
N VAL A 195 -4.53 -5.73 -14.36
CA VAL A 195 -5.19 -6.90 -14.93
C VAL A 195 -6.68 -6.59 -14.98
N PRO A 196 -7.29 -6.45 -16.14
CA PRO A 196 -8.72 -6.13 -16.25
C PRO A 196 -9.60 -7.11 -15.47
N LEU A 197 -10.59 -6.60 -14.75
CA LEU A 197 -11.46 -7.39 -13.90
C LEU A 197 -12.86 -6.76 -13.81
N ALA A 198 -13.92 -7.58 -13.88
CA ALA A 198 -15.31 -7.15 -13.77
C ALA A 198 -15.68 -5.96 -14.70
N GLY A 199 -15.12 -5.95 -15.91
CA GLY A 199 -15.36 -4.91 -16.90
C GLY A 199 -14.56 -3.62 -16.69
N LEU A 200 -13.71 -3.55 -15.67
CA LEU A 200 -12.79 -2.45 -15.43
C LEU A 200 -11.38 -2.78 -15.97
N ASP A 201 -10.77 -1.85 -16.66
CA ASP A 201 -9.38 -1.85 -17.12
C ASP A 201 -8.55 -0.70 -16.52
N HIS A 202 -9.15 0.06 -15.59
CA HIS A 202 -8.57 1.21 -14.91
C HIS A 202 -9.17 1.38 -13.52
N ASP A 203 -8.54 2.22 -12.68
CA ASP A 203 -9.09 2.58 -11.37
C ASP A 203 -10.38 3.39 -11.50
N ALA A 204 -11.39 3.03 -10.71
CA ALA A 204 -12.74 3.57 -10.88
C ALA A 204 -12.97 4.94 -10.22
N TYR A 205 -12.06 5.37 -9.32
CA TYR A 205 -12.29 6.55 -8.48
C TYR A 205 -11.71 7.87 -9.02
N PRO A 206 -10.62 7.90 -9.83
CA PRO A 206 -10.08 9.15 -10.37
C PRO A 206 -11.14 9.97 -11.11
N ARG A 207 -11.24 11.24 -10.78
CA ARG A 207 -12.22 12.15 -11.38
C ARG A 207 -11.70 13.58 -11.46
N ALA A 208 -12.23 14.34 -12.41
CA ALA A 208 -11.98 15.77 -12.50
C ALA A 208 -12.75 16.52 -11.40
N PHE A 209 -12.06 17.41 -10.72
CA PHE A 209 -12.64 18.28 -9.71
C PHE A 209 -12.85 19.70 -10.23
N ASN A 210 -13.93 20.33 -9.76
CA ASN A 210 -14.12 21.76 -9.87
C ASN A 210 -13.71 22.40 -8.52
N PRO A 211 -12.72 23.29 -8.46
CA PRO A 211 -12.23 23.88 -7.20
C PRO A 211 -13.33 24.57 -6.37
N ALA A 212 -14.25 25.26 -7.03
CA ALA A 212 -15.36 25.95 -6.33
C ALA A 212 -16.36 24.95 -5.70
N ARG A 213 -16.47 23.73 -6.22
CA ARG A 213 -17.25 22.66 -5.59
C ARG A 213 -16.48 22.01 -4.45
N VAL A 214 -15.18 21.77 -4.61
CA VAL A 214 -14.32 21.18 -3.58
C VAL A 214 -14.32 22.02 -2.31
N ALA A 215 -14.16 23.33 -2.42
CA ALA A 215 -14.18 24.24 -1.28
C ALA A 215 -15.50 24.21 -0.46
N ARG A 216 -16.59 23.66 -1.04
CA ARG A 216 -17.90 23.52 -0.40
C ARG A 216 -18.22 22.08 0.00
N MET A 217 -17.30 21.14 -0.21
CA MET A 217 -17.50 19.75 0.21
C MET A 217 -17.55 19.64 1.74
N PRO A 218 -18.27 18.66 2.29
CA PRO A 218 -18.38 18.49 3.72
C PRO A 218 -17.03 18.34 4.42
N VAL A 219 -16.89 18.98 5.58
CA VAL A 219 -15.87 18.68 6.56
C VAL A 219 -16.20 17.32 7.18
N VAL A 220 -15.18 16.49 7.35
CA VAL A 220 -15.31 15.13 7.90
C VAL A 220 -14.61 14.97 9.23
N ALA A 221 -13.63 15.83 9.53
CA ALA A 221 -12.99 15.95 10.84
C ALA A 221 -12.44 17.36 11.05
N GLU A 222 -12.49 17.82 12.29
CA GLU A 222 -11.90 19.06 12.77
C GLU A 222 -10.94 18.75 13.92
N ALA A 223 -9.87 19.56 14.11
CA ALA A 223 -8.93 19.35 15.19
C ALA A 223 -9.55 19.66 16.57
N ASP A 224 -9.33 18.78 17.53
CA ASP A 224 -9.85 18.94 18.89
C ASP A 224 -9.07 20.04 19.67
N GLY A 225 -7.77 20.18 19.41
CA GLY A 225 -6.91 21.17 20.06
C GLY A 225 -7.03 22.60 19.55
N ALA A 226 -7.99 22.89 18.65
CA ALA A 226 -8.14 24.21 18.07
C ALA A 226 -8.64 25.26 19.08
N VAL A 227 -7.96 26.41 19.08
CA VAL A 227 -8.21 27.53 20.00
C VAL A 227 -9.56 28.23 19.69
N ASP A 228 -9.98 28.22 18.42
CA ASP A 228 -11.22 28.85 17.98
C ASP A 228 -11.84 28.11 16.77
N ALA A 229 -13.09 28.47 16.43
CA ALA A 229 -13.82 27.86 15.32
C ALA A 229 -13.18 28.13 13.94
N HIS A 230 -12.52 29.27 13.77
CA HIS A 230 -11.85 29.60 12.51
C HIS A 230 -10.61 28.71 12.28
N ALA A 231 -9.80 28.51 13.32
CA ALA A 231 -8.66 27.60 13.26
C ALA A 231 -9.11 26.14 12.97
N ARG A 232 -10.22 25.68 13.59
CA ARG A 232 -10.79 24.36 13.31
C ARG A 232 -11.12 24.18 11.84
N GLN A 233 -11.91 25.08 11.26
CA GLN A 233 -12.32 25.01 9.86
C GLN A 233 -11.14 25.18 8.90
N ARG A 234 -10.18 26.01 9.24
CA ARG A 234 -8.99 26.29 8.41
C ARG A 234 -8.10 25.07 8.24
N HIS A 235 -8.03 24.17 9.20
CA HIS A 235 -7.18 22.98 9.20
C HIS A 235 -7.99 21.66 9.10
N ALA A 236 -9.29 21.75 8.96
CA ALA A 236 -10.19 20.61 8.85
C ALA A 236 -9.85 19.69 7.67
N LEU A 237 -10.22 18.42 7.80
CA LEU A 237 -10.26 17.49 6.68
C LEU A 237 -11.62 17.58 5.98
N SER A 238 -11.60 17.53 4.66
CA SER A 238 -12.81 17.44 3.83
C SER A 238 -12.86 16.13 3.06
N THR A 239 -14.01 15.76 2.56
CA THR A 239 -14.23 14.50 1.82
C THR A 239 -13.14 14.20 0.77
N PRO A 240 -12.70 15.14 -0.10
CA PRO A 240 -11.70 14.84 -1.12
C PRO A 240 -10.29 14.62 -0.56
N THR A 241 -10.01 15.03 0.68
CA THR A 241 -8.68 14.89 1.31
C THR A 241 -8.46 13.56 2.00
N ILE A 242 -9.38 12.60 1.80
CA ILE A 242 -9.34 11.26 2.37
C ILE A 242 -9.42 10.22 1.26
N SER A 243 -8.60 9.18 1.34
CA SER A 243 -8.70 8.01 0.45
C SER A 243 -9.94 7.18 0.80
N PRO A 244 -10.83 6.88 -0.16
CA PRO A 244 -12.03 6.10 0.13
C PRO A 244 -11.71 4.63 0.38
N LYS A 245 -12.49 3.97 1.25
CA LYS A 245 -12.50 2.50 1.37
C LYS A 245 -12.73 1.88 0.00
N ALA A 246 -11.95 0.86 -0.35
CA ALA A 246 -11.98 0.29 -1.69
C ALA A 246 -11.71 -1.22 -1.70
N ASP A 247 -12.03 -1.85 -2.83
CA ASP A 247 -11.74 -3.23 -3.17
C ASP A 247 -10.56 -3.27 -4.15
N GLY A 248 -9.65 -4.23 -4.00
CA GLY A 248 -8.53 -4.40 -4.92
C GLY A 248 -7.48 -5.40 -4.44
N ALA A 249 -6.60 -5.77 -5.37
CA ALA A 249 -5.47 -6.67 -5.11
C ALA A 249 -4.22 -6.21 -5.86
N ALA A 250 -3.05 -6.41 -5.26
CA ALA A 250 -1.76 -6.16 -5.90
C ALA A 250 -0.74 -7.20 -5.44
N LEU A 251 -0.02 -7.77 -6.37
CA LEU A 251 0.90 -8.87 -6.11
C LEU A 251 2.23 -8.67 -6.86
N VAL A 252 3.29 -9.21 -6.29
CA VAL A 252 4.61 -9.32 -6.89
C VAL A 252 5.10 -10.76 -6.83
N LEU A 253 5.90 -11.17 -7.82
CA LEU A 253 6.56 -12.47 -7.89
C LEU A 253 8.03 -12.29 -7.56
N LEU A 254 8.47 -12.91 -6.47
CA LEU A 254 9.86 -12.89 -6.01
C LEU A 254 10.51 -14.25 -6.18
N ALA A 255 11.83 -14.24 -6.38
CA ALA A 255 12.62 -15.45 -6.45
C ALA A 255 14.02 -15.24 -5.87
N THR A 256 14.70 -16.36 -5.56
CA THR A 256 16.13 -16.34 -5.31
C THR A 256 16.90 -16.20 -6.64
N PRO A 257 18.08 -15.56 -6.67
CA PRO A 257 18.94 -15.52 -7.85
C PRO A 257 19.28 -16.92 -8.38
N GLN A 258 19.44 -17.89 -7.48
CA GLN A 258 19.73 -19.29 -7.82
C GLN A 258 18.56 -19.96 -8.55
N ALA A 259 17.32 -19.71 -8.11
CA ALA A 259 16.12 -20.18 -8.83
C ALA A 259 16.01 -19.56 -10.22
N CYS A 260 16.33 -18.26 -10.34
CA CYS A 260 16.36 -17.58 -11.64
C CYS A 260 17.36 -18.24 -12.60
N ALA A 261 18.58 -18.49 -12.15
CA ALA A 261 19.60 -19.13 -12.95
C ALA A 261 19.19 -20.56 -13.37
N ARG A 262 18.63 -21.34 -12.44
CA ARG A 262 18.16 -22.72 -12.69
C ARG A 262 17.00 -22.80 -13.70
N LEU A 263 16.10 -21.81 -13.67
CA LEU A 263 14.88 -21.79 -14.48
C LEU A 263 14.95 -20.87 -15.70
N GLY A 264 16.08 -20.19 -15.93
CA GLY A 264 16.24 -19.24 -17.04
C GLY A 264 15.36 -18.00 -16.93
N LEU A 265 15.00 -17.59 -15.70
CA LEU A 265 14.15 -16.44 -15.45
C LEU A 265 14.98 -15.15 -15.47
N GLN A 266 14.36 -14.07 -15.93
CA GLN A 266 15.01 -12.75 -16.02
C GLN A 266 14.57 -11.85 -14.87
N PRO A 267 15.45 -11.55 -13.91
CA PRO A 267 15.18 -10.57 -12.87
C PRO A 267 14.95 -9.17 -13.47
N ARG A 268 13.96 -8.45 -12.95
CA ARG A 268 13.64 -7.07 -13.37
C ARG A 268 14.00 -6.05 -12.32
N ALA A 269 13.97 -6.45 -11.05
CA ALA A 269 14.34 -5.58 -9.94
C ALA A 269 14.96 -6.42 -8.81
N ARG A 270 15.72 -5.76 -7.93
CA ARG A 270 16.32 -6.34 -6.74
C ARG A 270 15.71 -5.73 -5.50
N TRP A 271 15.34 -6.54 -4.52
CA TRP A 271 14.97 -6.09 -3.19
C TRP A 271 16.22 -5.64 -2.43
N VAL A 272 16.31 -4.35 -2.08
CA VAL A 272 17.50 -3.78 -1.43
C VAL A 272 17.36 -3.76 0.09
N ALA A 273 16.29 -3.16 0.57
CA ALA A 273 16.04 -3.00 2.00
C ALA A 273 14.54 -2.85 2.27
N SER A 274 14.14 -3.14 3.51
CA SER A 274 12.82 -2.83 4.03
C SER A 274 12.88 -2.46 5.50
N ALA A 275 11.86 -1.75 5.97
CA ALA A 275 11.62 -1.46 7.36
C ALA A 275 10.14 -1.59 7.67
N SER A 276 9.82 -2.23 8.78
CA SER A 276 8.53 -2.19 9.44
C SER A 276 8.78 -1.78 10.89
N LEU A 277 8.06 -0.78 11.37
CA LEU A 277 8.29 -0.21 12.69
C LEU A 277 6.99 0.22 13.36
N GLY A 278 7.03 0.32 14.69
CA GLY A 278 5.99 0.93 15.52
C GLY A 278 6.37 2.35 15.95
N HIS A 279 5.36 3.18 16.08
CA HIS A 279 5.45 4.55 16.59
C HIS A 279 4.26 4.81 17.52
N ALA A 280 4.15 6.02 18.05
CA ALA A 280 3.02 6.42 18.89
C ALA A 280 1.69 6.19 18.15
N PRO A 281 0.75 5.41 18.73
CA PRO A 281 -0.51 5.11 18.08
C PRO A 281 -1.41 6.33 17.88
N GLU A 282 -1.16 7.40 18.62
CA GLU A 282 -1.87 8.67 18.52
C GLU A 282 -1.55 9.46 17.24
N THR A 283 -0.37 9.22 16.66
CA THR A 283 0.12 9.91 15.46
C THR A 283 0.53 8.95 14.36
N PRO A 284 -0.36 8.04 13.90
CA PRO A 284 0.00 6.94 13.01
C PRO A 284 0.53 7.40 11.65
N LEU A 285 0.07 8.53 11.14
CA LEU A 285 0.39 8.99 9.79
C LEU A 285 1.89 9.29 9.58
N VAL A 286 2.65 9.63 10.63
CA VAL A 286 4.10 9.92 10.50
C VAL A 286 4.94 8.65 10.38
N ALA A 287 4.41 7.49 10.75
CA ALA A 287 5.14 6.22 10.78
C ALA A 287 5.68 5.82 9.38
N ALA A 288 5.00 6.20 8.29
CA ALA A 288 5.50 5.96 6.94
C ALA A 288 6.82 6.70 6.65
N ALA A 289 6.93 7.96 7.07
CA ALA A 289 8.14 8.75 6.87
C ALA A 289 9.31 8.19 7.71
N LEU A 290 9.05 7.78 8.95
CA LEU A 290 10.06 7.15 9.80
C LEU A 290 10.54 5.80 9.21
N ALA A 291 9.64 4.99 8.68
CA ALA A 291 10.01 3.75 7.98
C ALA A 291 10.84 4.03 6.72
N ALA A 292 10.48 5.07 5.96
CA ALA A 292 11.23 5.49 4.78
C ALA A 292 12.65 5.97 5.14
N GLN A 293 12.83 6.79 6.18
CA GLN A 293 14.15 7.19 6.67
C GLN A 293 15.01 5.98 7.04
N GLN A 294 14.45 5.03 7.79
CA GLN A 294 15.17 3.81 8.15
C GLN A 294 15.54 2.96 6.93
N VAL A 295 14.68 2.92 5.91
CA VAL A 295 14.97 2.21 4.64
C VAL A 295 16.07 2.90 3.86
N LEU A 296 16.12 4.22 3.81
CA LEU A 296 17.21 4.96 3.16
C LEU A 296 18.55 4.69 3.84
N GLU A 297 18.60 4.67 5.18
CA GLU A 297 19.82 4.32 5.94
C GLU A 297 20.27 2.86 5.66
N ARG A 298 19.34 1.91 5.73
CA ARG A 298 19.62 0.48 5.42
C ARG A 298 20.02 0.29 3.98
N GLY A 299 19.38 1.03 3.06
CA GLY A 299 19.68 1.01 1.63
C GLY A 299 21.06 1.53 1.32
N ALA A 300 21.45 2.66 1.92
CA ALA A 300 22.80 3.20 1.79
C ALA A 300 23.85 2.15 2.24
N ALA A 301 23.63 1.53 3.41
CA ALA A 301 24.52 0.48 3.90
C ALA A 301 24.58 -0.74 2.97
N ALA A 302 23.44 -1.21 2.47
CA ALA A 302 23.36 -2.37 1.56
C ALA A 302 24.02 -2.11 0.19
N LEU A 303 23.94 -0.86 -0.29
CA LEU A 303 24.52 -0.42 -1.56
C LEU A 303 25.96 0.11 -1.40
N GLN A 304 26.49 0.14 -0.17
CA GLN A 304 27.82 0.67 0.16
C GLN A 304 27.98 2.16 -0.23
N LEU A 305 26.89 2.92 -0.09
CA LEU A 305 26.88 4.37 -0.30
C LEU A 305 27.12 5.11 1.04
N PRO A 306 27.75 6.27 1.03
CA PRO A 306 27.95 7.07 2.25
C PRO A 306 26.62 7.57 2.84
N CYS A 307 25.67 7.88 1.99
CA CYS A 307 24.29 8.24 2.34
C CYS A 307 23.38 7.97 1.13
N LEU A 308 22.06 7.99 1.37
CA LEU A 308 21.04 7.95 0.33
C LEU A 308 19.88 8.86 0.76
N THR A 309 19.51 9.80 -0.08
CA THR A 309 18.41 10.73 0.16
C THR A 309 17.20 10.41 -0.71
N ALA A 310 16.03 10.90 -0.33
CA ALA A 310 14.82 10.68 -1.10
C ALA A 310 14.84 11.38 -2.47
N GLU A 311 15.54 12.49 -2.60
CA GLU A 311 15.69 13.23 -3.86
C GLU A 311 16.47 12.45 -4.93
N GLU A 312 17.34 11.52 -4.51
CA GLU A 312 18.13 10.68 -5.42
C GLU A 312 17.34 9.52 -6.02
N LEU A 313 16.10 9.30 -5.53
CA LEU A 313 15.25 8.22 -6.01
C LEU A 313 14.52 8.60 -7.29
N GLN A 314 14.39 7.66 -8.20
CA GLN A 314 13.69 7.84 -9.48
C GLN A 314 12.19 7.60 -9.38
N ALA A 315 11.72 6.89 -8.35
CA ALA A 315 10.30 6.65 -8.10
C ALA A 315 10.04 6.61 -6.59
N VAL A 316 9.10 7.42 -6.11
CA VAL A 316 8.65 7.41 -4.71
C VAL A 316 7.13 7.32 -4.69
N GLU A 317 6.61 6.24 -4.12
CA GLU A 317 5.18 6.00 -3.95
C GLU A 317 4.84 5.86 -2.46
N LEU A 318 3.97 6.72 -1.98
CA LEU A 318 3.32 6.63 -0.69
C LEU A 318 1.86 6.24 -0.90
N HIS A 319 1.36 5.26 -0.16
CA HIS A 319 -0.08 5.19 0.00
C HIS A 319 -0.53 6.29 0.97
N ASP A 320 -1.01 7.38 0.43
CA ASP A 320 -1.55 8.52 1.16
C ASP A 320 -3.03 8.28 1.50
N ALA A 321 -3.30 7.85 2.73
CA ALA A 321 -4.67 7.72 3.24
C ALA A 321 -5.33 9.10 3.45
N PHE A 322 -4.52 10.12 3.70
CA PHE A 322 -4.90 11.51 3.91
C PHE A 322 -3.99 12.45 3.12
N ALA A 323 -4.52 13.56 2.63
CA ALA A 323 -3.70 14.58 1.96
C ALA A 323 -2.62 15.14 2.89
N VAL A 324 -2.94 15.36 4.16
CA VAL A 324 -1.99 15.81 5.19
C VAL A 324 -0.83 14.84 5.36
N GLN A 325 -1.05 13.54 5.21
CA GLN A 325 0.00 12.52 5.30
C GLN A 325 1.03 12.66 4.18
N ALA A 326 0.58 12.88 2.94
CA ALA A 326 1.48 13.08 1.80
C ALA A 326 2.35 14.34 1.97
N LEU A 327 1.73 15.43 2.45
CA LEU A 327 2.43 16.69 2.71
C LEU A 327 3.48 16.53 3.82
N ALA A 328 3.12 15.90 4.94
CA ALA A 328 4.03 15.63 6.04
C ALA A 328 5.17 14.67 5.64
N PHE A 329 4.88 13.65 4.84
CA PHE A 329 5.88 12.69 4.33
C PHE A 329 6.92 13.39 3.45
N ALA A 330 6.46 14.20 2.50
CA ALA A 330 7.34 14.94 1.59
C ALA A 330 8.24 15.92 2.37
N GLU A 331 7.67 16.68 3.32
CA GLU A 331 8.40 17.60 4.19
C GLU A 331 9.47 16.86 5.03
N THR A 332 9.09 15.76 5.68
CA THR A 332 9.99 14.98 6.55
C THR A 332 11.19 14.41 5.80
N LEU A 333 11.00 14.02 4.54
CA LEU A 333 12.06 13.43 3.70
C LEU A 333 12.83 14.46 2.86
N GLY A 334 12.46 15.74 2.90
CA GLY A 334 12.99 16.76 2.00
C GLY A 334 12.66 16.48 0.53
N LEU A 335 11.59 15.72 0.24
CA LEU A 335 11.23 15.28 -1.10
C LEU A 335 10.37 16.35 -1.80
N PRO A 336 10.74 16.81 -3.00
CA PRO A 336 9.85 17.65 -3.81
C PRO A 336 8.51 16.94 -4.07
N LEU A 337 7.41 17.61 -3.75
CA LEU A 337 6.06 17.02 -3.82
C LEU A 337 5.72 16.48 -5.23
N GLN A 338 6.34 17.04 -6.28
CA GLN A 338 6.20 16.61 -7.67
C GLN A 338 6.85 15.25 -7.97
N GLN A 339 7.77 14.80 -7.12
CA GLN A 339 8.40 13.46 -7.22
C GLN A 339 7.61 12.39 -6.47
N LEU A 340 6.66 12.79 -5.61
CA LEU A 340 5.80 11.87 -4.87
C LEU A 340 4.56 11.50 -5.69
N ASN A 341 4.27 10.20 -5.80
CA ASN A 341 3.02 9.71 -6.39
C ASN A 341 2.76 10.27 -7.80
N THR A 342 3.74 10.21 -8.71
CA THR A 342 3.70 10.84 -10.04
C THR A 342 2.56 10.37 -10.96
N GLY A 343 1.86 9.32 -10.59
CA GLY A 343 0.64 8.81 -11.24
C GLY A 343 -0.64 9.01 -10.43
N GLY A 344 -0.62 9.88 -9.43
CA GLY A 344 -1.66 10.01 -8.42
C GLY A 344 -1.51 8.97 -7.30
N GLY A 345 -1.87 9.33 -6.07
CA GLY A 345 -1.74 8.53 -4.85
C GLY A 345 -2.98 7.73 -4.47
N GLY A 346 -3.01 7.25 -3.22
CA GLY A 346 -4.15 6.58 -2.59
C GLY A 346 -5.40 7.43 -2.56
N LEU A 347 -5.26 8.76 -2.43
CA LEU A 347 -6.37 9.72 -2.52
C LEU A 347 -7.17 9.57 -3.81
N ALA A 348 -6.48 9.37 -4.93
CA ALA A 348 -7.12 9.21 -6.23
C ALA A 348 -7.59 7.79 -6.51
N ARG A 349 -6.90 6.78 -5.97
CA ARG A 349 -7.21 5.36 -6.25
C ARG A 349 -8.21 4.77 -5.28
N GLY A 350 -8.05 5.06 -3.99
CA GLY A 350 -8.77 4.40 -2.91
C GLY A 350 -7.88 3.49 -2.07
N HIS A 351 -8.45 2.99 -0.97
CA HIS A 351 -7.75 2.28 0.10
C HIS A 351 -8.27 0.84 0.28
N PRO A 352 -7.83 -0.12 -0.53
CA PRO A 352 -8.02 -1.55 -0.25
C PRO A 352 -7.02 -1.96 0.84
N ILE A 353 -7.42 -1.80 2.12
CA ILE A 353 -6.55 -1.70 3.31
C ILE A 353 -5.38 -2.68 3.32
N GLY A 354 -5.62 -4.00 3.28
CA GLY A 354 -4.57 -5.01 3.28
C GLY A 354 -3.77 -5.12 1.98
N ALA A 355 -4.22 -4.47 0.89
CA ALA A 355 -3.52 -4.44 -0.40
C ALA A 355 -2.79 -3.12 -0.68
N SER A 356 -3.08 -2.05 0.05
CA SER A 356 -2.64 -0.68 -0.29
C SER A 356 -1.13 -0.53 -0.38
N GLY A 357 -0.38 -1.12 0.55
CA GLY A 357 1.09 -1.11 0.51
C GLY A 357 1.65 -1.84 -0.72
N ALA A 358 1.02 -2.96 -1.12
CA ALA A 358 1.39 -3.67 -2.34
C ALA A 358 1.02 -2.89 -3.61
N VAL A 359 -0.10 -2.14 -3.60
CA VAL A 359 -0.47 -1.24 -4.71
C VAL A 359 0.60 -0.15 -4.87
N ALA A 360 1.05 0.47 -3.78
CA ALA A 360 2.14 1.45 -3.82
C ALA A 360 3.43 0.83 -4.39
N LEU A 361 3.79 -0.38 -3.96
CA LEU A 361 4.95 -1.09 -4.50
C LEU A 361 4.82 -1.38 -6.00
N VAL A 362 3.68 -1.88 -6.47
CA VAL A 362 3.43 -2.15 -7.90
C VAL A 362 3.52 -0.86 -8.72
N ARG A 363 2.98 0.25 -8.20
CA ARG A 363 3.08 1.58 -8.83
C ARG A 363 4.54 2.03 -8.95
N MET A 364 5.28 1.97 -7.83
CA MET A 364 6.70 2.32 -7.79
C MET A 364 7.51 1.47 -8.76
N LEU A 365 7.34 0.15 -8.77
CA LEU A 365 8.02 -0.75 -9.71
C LEU A 365 7.72 -0.42 -11.17
N SER A 366 6.47 -0.08 -11.48
CA SER A 366 6.05 0.29 -12.83
C SER A 366 6.69 1.60 -13.28
N ASP A 367 6.80 2.60 -12.40
CA ASP A 367 7.47 3.86 -12.70
C ASP A 367 8.99 3.69 -12.80
N LEU A 368 9.58 2.96 -11.87
CA LEU A 368 11.00 2.65 -11.85
C LEU A 368 11.46 1.91 -13.12
N HIS A 369 10.65 0.98 -13.61
CA HIS A 369 10.97 0.20 -14.81
C HIS A 369 10.90 1.03 -16.10
N ARG A 370 10.22 2.16 -16.11
CA ARG A 370 10.20 3.12 -17.22
C ARG A 370 11.43 4.03 -17.26
N THR A 371 12.24 4.03 -16.20
CA THR A 371 13.52 4.76 -16.21
C THR A 371 14.39 4.25 -17.36
N PRO A 372 14.90 5.13 -18.23
CA PRO A 372 15.76 4.73 -19.33
C PRO A 372 16.96 3.91 -18.86
N ALA A 373 17.36 2.92 -19.66
CA ALA A 373 18.49 2.05 -19.31
C ALA A 373 19.79 2.81 -19.03
N ALA A 374 20.01 3.96 -19.70
CA ALA A 374 21.16 4.83 -19.47
C ALA A 374 21.21 5.43 -18.04
N HIS A 375 20.09 5.43 -17.32
CA HIS A 375 19.98 5.92 -15.95
C HIS A 375 19.83 4.76 -14.93
N ARG A 376 20.16 3.54 -15.31
CA ARG A 376 20.16 2.38 -14.40
C ARG A 376 21.59 2.12 -13.88
N PRO A 377 21.72 1.58 -12.65
CA PRO A 377 20.64 1.13 -11.77
C PRO A 377 19.87 2.30 -11.15
N ALA A 378 18.54 2.23 -11.22
CA ALA A 378 17.63 3.23 -10.67
C ALA A 378 17.03 2.71 -9.36
N LEU A 379 16.79 3.60 -8.39
CA LEU A 379 16.24 3.27 -7.08
C LEU A 379 14.82 3.79 -6.92
N GLY A 380 13.97 3.00 -6.30
CA GLY A 380 12.60 3.38 -5.96
C GLY A 380 12.22 2.99 -4.54
N LEU A 381 11.36 3.80 -3.93
CA LEU A 381 10.85 3.63 -2.58
C LEU A 381 9.32 3.55 -2.58
N ALA A 382 8.77 2.55 -1.87
CA ALA A 382 7.36 2.50 -1.56
C ALA A 382 7.17 2.53 -0.04
N ALA A 383 6.16 3.30 0.44
CA ALA A 383 5.88 3.48 1.86
C ALA A 383 4.38 3.53 2.15
N ILE A 384 4.02 3.19 3.39
CA ILE A 384 2.66 3.25 3.92
C ILE A 384 2.68 3.35 5.44
N ALA A 385 1.70 4.04 6.01
CA ALA A 385 1.42 4.00 7.44
C ALA A 385 0.14 3.22 7.72
N GLY A 386 0.04 2.62 8.90
CA GLY A 386 -1.11 1.85 9.36
C GLY A 386 -1.63 2.32 10.72
N ALA A 387 -2.89 2.03 10.97
CA ALA A 387 -3.54 2.25 12.27
C ALA A 387 -2.74 1.60 13.39
N GLY A 388 -2.76 2.18 14.59
CA GLY A 388 -1.97 1.73 15.72
C GLY A 388 -0.51 2.22 15.71
N GLY A 389 -0.17 3.16 14.83
CA GLY A 389 1.16 3.76 14.78
C GLY A 389 2.21 2.90 14.08
N ILE A 390 1.82 2.04 13.15
CA ILE A 390 2.76 1.22 12.38
C ILE A 390 3.10 1.87 11.04
N GLY A 391 4.34 1.64 10.58
CA GLY A 391 4.82 2.12 9.29
C GLY A 391 5.66 1.07 8.58
N ALA A 392 5.50 0.98 7.27
CA ALA A 392 6.31 0.10 6.44
C ALA A 392 6.86 0.84 5.22
N ALA A 393 8.09 0.51 4.84
CA ALA A 393 8.71 1.01 3.61
C ALA A 393 9.65 -0.05 3.02
N CYS A 394 9.91 0.07 1.72
CA CYS A 394 10.92 -0.73 1.04
C CYS A 394 11.68 0.08 -0.01
N LEU A 395 12.91 -0.32 -0.26
CA LEU A 395 13.79 0.17 -1.31
C LEU A 395 14.05 -0.93 -2.32
N VAL A 396 13.89 -0.63 -3.58
CA VAL A 396 14.08 -1.56 -4.69
C VAL A 396 14.99 -0.92 -5.74
N GLN A 397 15.83 -1.73 -6.36
CA GLN A 397 16.71 -1.32 -7.46
C GLN A 397 16.24 -1.98 -8.76
N ALA A 398 16.03 -1.17 -9.82
CA ALA A 398 15.80 -1.70 -11.17
C ALA A 398 17.07 -2.34 -11.72
N LEU A 399 16.92 -3.46 -12.44
CA LEU A 399 18.00 -4.19 -13.08
C LEU A 399 17.99 -4.00 -14.61
#